data_f8d9e76d1cd64373d6926262af4b9cd8
#
_entry.id   f8d9e76d1cd64373d6926262af4b9cd8
#
_cell.length_a   1.000
_cell.length_b   1.000
_cell.length_c   1.000
_cell.angle_alpha   90.00
_cell.angle_beta   90.00
_cell.angle_gamma   90.00
#
_symmetry.space_group_name_H-M   'P 1'
#
loop_
_entity.id
_entity.type
_entity.pdbx_description
1 polymer ?
#
loop_
_entity_poly.entity_id
_entity_poly.type
_entity_poly.pdbx_seq_one_letter_code
_entity_poly.pdbx_strand_id
1 'polypeptide(L)'
;SVEEAEGFLRREPFEEMGYAKLDMHRKVRSGFAEVIYCAGKADEHLLHIFERLYKADGQVFGTRATQHQYEILREKYPQVEYDPISHIIKIEKKDKEHIGNIAVCTAGTADIAVAEEAAQTAEYFGTKVTRVYDVGVSGIHRLLGNLEAIQSANCVVAVAGMEGALPSVVGGLVDC
;
A
#
# COMPACT_ATOMS: atom_id res chain seq x y z
N SER A 1 -24.54 -10.04 24.17
CA SER A 1 -25.19 -8.73 23.93
C SER A 1 -24.26 -7.80 23.17
N VAL A 2 -24.77 -6.70 22.63
CA VAL A 2 -23.96 -5.66 21.98
C VAL A 2 -22.96 -5.06 22.95
N GLU A 3 -23.37 -4.85 24.20
CA GLU A 3 -22.51 -4.31 25.27
C GLU A 3 -21.38 -5.26 25.66
N GLU A 4 -21.61 -6.57 25.65
CA GLU A 4 -20.55 -7.58 25.87
C GLU A 4 -19.54 -7.59 24.72
N ALA A 5 -20.03 -7.51 23.47
CA ALA A 5 -19.18 -7.43 22.29
C ALA A 5 -18.35 -6.13 22.27
N GLU A 6 -18.95 -4.99 22.61
CA GLU A 6 -18.26 -3.71 22.75
C GLU A 6 -17.23 -3.74 23.88
N GLY A 7 -17.58 -4.36 25.01
CA GLY A 7 -16.67 -4.56 26.14
C GLY A 7 -15.49 -5.46 25.80
N PHE A 8 -15.69 -6.48 24.99
CA PHE A 8 -14.62 -7.34 24.48
C PHE A 8 -13.69 -6.57 23.51
N LEU A 9 -14.25 -5.85 22.54
CA LEU A 9 -13.51 -5.03 21.59
C LEU A 9 -12.66 -3.93 22.26
N ARG A 10 -13.13 -3.38 23.37
CA ARG A 10 -12.39 -2.36 24.15
C ARG A 10 -11.24 -2.95 24.97
N ARG A 11 -11.30 -4.22 25.36
CA ARG A 11 -10.32 -4.84 26.26
C ARG A 11 -9.13 -5.44 25.54
N GLU A 12 -9.30 -5.92 24.30
CA GLU A 12 -8.25 -6.58 23.52
C GLU A 12 -8.13 -5.96 22.13
N PRO A 13 -7.62 -4.70 22.01
CA PRO A 13 -7.47 -4.03 20.72
C PRO A 13 -6.37 -4.63 19.87
N PHE A 14 -5.52 -5.50 20.41
CA PHE A 14 -4.42 -6.16 19.72
C PHE A 14 -4.24 -7.59 20.21
N GLU A 15 -3.65 -8.42 19.36
CA GLU A 15 -3.20 -9.78 19.73
C GLU A 15 -1.73 -9.77 20.14
N GLU A 16 -1.43 -10.26 21.35
CA GLU A 16 -0.07 -10.37 21.86
C GLU A 16 0.59 -11.67 21.39
N MET A 17 1.70 -11.57 20.69
CA MET A 17 2.48 -12.72 20.17
C MET A 17 3.84 -12.87 20.88
N GLY A 18 4.12 -12.08 21.92
CA GLY A 18 5.40 -12.07 22.63
C GLY A 18 6.47 -11.22 21.94
N TYR A 19 6.62 -11.31 20.63
CA TYR A 19 7.56 -10.53 19.81
C TYR A 19 6.84 -9.48 18.92
N ALA A 20 5.53 -9.54 18.83
CA ALA A 20 4.72 -8.59 18.05
C ALA A 20 3.36 -8.39 18.71
N LYS A 21 2.77 -7.22 18.47
CA LYS A 21 1.40 -6.88 18.85
C LYS A 21 0.65 -6.53 17.58
N LEU A 22 -0.29 -7.40 17.18
CA LEU A 22 -1.06 -7.22 15.95
C LEU A 22 -2.33 -6.43 16.25
N ASP A 23 -2.51 -5.30 15.56
CA ASP A 23 -3.68 -4.44 15.70
C ASP A 23 -4.89 -5.00 14.93
N MET A 24 -5.57 -5.96 15.52
CA MET A 24 -6.71 -6.64 14.90
C MET A 24 -7.93 -5.72 14.73
N HIS A 25 -7.96 -4.59 15.44
CA HIS A 25 -9.06 -3.61 15.40
C HIS A 25 -8.79 -2.41 14.48
N ARG A 26 -7.63 -2.34 13.84
CA ARG A 26 -7.26 -1.21 13.00
C ARG A 26 -8.29 -0.94 11.91
N LYS A 27 -8.81 -1.98 11.25
CA LYS A 27 -9.84 -1.86 10.21
C LYS A 27 -11.12 -1.19 10.72
N VAL A 28 -11.55 -1.52 11.95
CA VAL A 28 -12.75 -0.94 12.57
C VAL A 28 -12.52 0.52 12.95
N ARG A 29 -11.31 0.89 13.39
CA ARG A 29 -11.00 2.24 13.84
C ARG A 29 -10.64 3.21 12.71
N SER A 30 -9.89 2.74 11.70
CA SER A 30 -9.33 3.58 10.65
C SER A 30 -9.83 3.26 9.23
N GLY A 31 -10.67 2.21 9.10
CA GLY A 31 -11.16 1.75 7.79
C GLY A 31 -10.18 0.83 7.04
N PHE A 32 -8.92 0.71 7.50
CA PHE A 32 -7.89 -0.06 6.83
C PHE A 32 -7.31 -1.14 7.74
N ALA A 33 -7.13 -2.35 7.20
CA ALA A 33 -6.45 -3.44 7.90
C ALA A 33 -4.98 -3.12 8.15
N GLU A 34 -4.35 -3.87 9.07
CA GLU A 34 -2.93 -3.74 9.34
C GLU A 34 -2.09 -4.18 8.12
N VAL A 35 -1.00 -3.46 7.87
CA VAL A 35 -0.02 -3.71 6.80
C VAL A 35 1.25 -4.24 7.41
N ILE A 36 1.81 -5.30 6.83
CA ILE A 36 3.09 -5.87 7.28
C ILE A 36 4.24 -5.08 6.68
N TYR A 37 5.07 -4.46 7.51
CA TYR A 37 6.37 -3.98 7.08
C TYR A 37 7.37 -5.13 7.13
N CYS A 38 7.72 -5.71 5.98
CA CYS A 38 8.48 -6.95 5.90
C CYS A 38 9.99 -6.77 6.12
N ALA A 39 10.54 -5.58 5.82
CA ALA A 39 11.97 -5.33 5.95
C ALA A 39 12.46 -5.54 7.40
N GLY A 40 13.54 -6.29 7.54
CA GLY A 40 14.15 -6.57 8.83
C GLY A 40 13.41 -7.56 9.74
N LYS A 41 12.27 -8.12 9.28
CA LYS A 41 11.61 -9.20 10.02
C LYS A 41 12.32 -10.53 9.81
N ALA A 42 12.48 -11.29 10.90
CA ALA A 42 12.89 -12.69 10.80
C ALA A 42 11.79 -13.50 10.07
N ASP A 43 12.21 -14.49 9.30
CA ASP A 43 11.30 -15.28 8.45
C ASP A 43 10.19 -15.95 9.25
N GLU A 44 10.52 -16.52 10.42
CA GLU A 44 9.53 -17.13 11.32
C GLU A 44 8.50 -16.12 11.82
N HIS A 45 8.93 -14.91 12.20
CA HIS A 45 8.03 -13.84 12.63
C HIS A 45 7.12 -13.38 11.48
N LEU A 46 7.68 -13.23 10.27
CA LEU A 46 6.90 -12.87 9.10
C LEU A 46 5.82 -13.90 8.79
N LEU A 47 6.17 -15.20 8.78
CA LEU A 47 5.24 -16.30 8.54
C LEU A 47 4.07 -16.28 9.53
N HIS A 48 4.36 -16.13 10.82
CA HIS A 48 3.33 -16.14 11.86
C HIS A 48 2.42 -14.91 11.77
N ILE A 49 2.99 -13.70 11.56
CA ILE A 49 2.23 -12.46 11.41
C ILE A 49 1.32 -12.56 10.16
N PHE A 50 1.89 -13.00 9.04
CA PHE A 50 1.16 -13.18 7.78
C PHE A 50 -0.02 -14.15 7.95
N GLU A 51 0.22 -15.29 8.60
CA GLU A 51 -0.82 -16.28 8.89
C GLU A 51 -1.96 -15.72 9.73
N ARG A 52 -1.63 -14.96 10.78
CA ARG A 52 -2.63 -14.39 11.70
C ARG A 52 -3.52 -13.37 11.00
N LEU A 53 -2.90 -12.45 10.26
CA LEU A 53 -3.65 -11.42 9.52
C LEU A 53 -4.47 -12.04 8.39
N TYR A 54 -3.92 -13.01 7.66
CA TYR A 54 -4.67 -13.71 6.61
C TYR A 54 -5.87 -14.49 7.15
N LYS A 55 -5.71 -15.20 8.28
CA LYS A 55 -6.83 -15.91 8.93
C LYS A 55 -7.93 -14.98 9.42
N ALA A 56 -7.55 -13.77 9.85
CA ALA A 56 -8.50 -12.80 10.38
C ALA A 56 -9.36 -12.11 9.32
N ASP A 57 -8.77 -11.75 8.15
CA ASP A 57 -9.49 -10.96 7.12
C ASP A 57 -9.63 -11.69 5.77
N GLY A 58 -9.01 -12.86 5.58
CA GLY A 58 -8.98 -13.59 4.31
C GLY A 58 -8.19 -12.88 3.21
N GLN A 59 -7.45 -11.84 3.56
CA GLN A 59 -6.52 -11.08 2.74
C GLN A 59 -5.41 -10.53 3.61
N VAL A 60 -4.26 -10.23 3.02
CA VAL A 60 -3.09 -9.70 3.73
C VAL A 60 -2.23 -8.91 2.78
N PHE A 61 -1.60 -7.86 3.27
CA PHE A 61 -0.74 -6.97 2.50
C PHE A 61 0.55 -6.69 3.25
N GLY A 62 1.66 -6.81 2.55
CA GLY A 62 2.98 -6.50 3.09
C GLY A 62 3.81 -5.69 2.12
N THR A 63 4.59 -4.76 2.66
CA THR A 63 5.51 -3.90 1.91
C THR A 63 6.96 -4.23 2.23
N ARG A 64 7.86 -3.82 1.35
CA ARG A 64 9.31 -4.01 1.51
C ARG A 64 9.71 -5.48 1.70
N ALA A 65 9.00 -6.38 1.05
CA ALA A 65 9.33 -7.79 1.05
C ALA A 65 10.52 -8.10 0.14
N THR A 66 11.28 -9.12 0.50
CA THR A 66 12.33 -9.66 -0.37
C THR A 66 11.80 -10.85 -1.18
N GLN A 67 12.48 -11.19 -2.27
CA GLN A 67 12.22 -12.40 -3.03
C GLN A 67 12.26 -13.66 -2.15
N HIS A 68 13.24 -13.74 -1.24
CA HIS A 68 13.36 -14.85 -0.28
C HIS A 68 12.12 -14.98 0.62
N GLN A 69 11.63 -13.87 1.17
CA GLN A 69 10.42 -13.85 2.01
C GLN A 69 9.18 -14.31 1.22
N TYR A 70 9.07 -13.91 -0.05
CA TYR A 70 8.03 -14.40 -0.93
C TYR A 70 8.10 -15.92 -1.14
N GLU A 71 9.29 -16.47 -1.42
CA GLU A 71 9.49 -17.91 -1.63
C GLU A 71 9.04 -18.71 -0.41
N ILE A 72 9.44 -18.30 0.78
CA ILE A 72 9.01 -18.91 2.05
C ILE A 72 7.48 -18.87 2.22
N LEU A 73 6.86 -17.72 1.94
CA LEU A 73 5.42 -17.58 2.07
C LEU A 73 4.67 -18.40 1.03
N ARG A 74 5.19 -18.49 -0.20
CA ARG A 74 4.58 -19.23 -1.31
C ARG A 74 4.51 -20.73 -1.06
N GLU A 75 5.46 -21.31 -0.32
CA GLU A 75 5.40 -22.73 0.07
C GLU A 75 4.14 -23.06 0.87
N LYS A 76 3.72 -22.15 1.75
CA LYS A 76 2.53 -22.33 2.60
C LYS A 76 1.26 -21.74 1.99
N TYR A 77 1.39 -20.68 1.19
CA TYR A 77 0.31 -19.92 0.56
C TYR A 77 0.54 -19.79 -0.94
N PRO A 78 0.23 -20.80 -1.77
CA PRO A 78 0.50 -20.79 -3.21
C PRO A 78 -0.15 -19.64 -3.96
N GLN A 79 -1.21 -19.02 -3.38
CA GLN A 79 -1.93 -17.87 -3.93
C GLN A 79 -1.30 -16.52 -3.60
N VAL A 80 -0.19 -16.48 -2.84
CA VAL A 80 0.49 -15.22 -2.54
C VAL A 80 1.09 -14.64 -3.82
N GLU A 81 0.89 -13.37 -4.01
CA GLU A 81 1.46 -12.59 -5.11
C GLU A 81 2.64 -11.75 -4.61
N TYR A 82 3.62 -11.55 -5.46
CA TYR A 82 4.78 -10.69 -5.20
C TYR A 82 5.11 -9.86 -6.42
N ASP A 83 5.30 -8.58 -6.22
CA ASP A 83 5.81 -7.69 -7.24
C ASP A 83 7.26 -7.28 -6.92
N PRO A 84 8.23 -7.65 -7.78
CA PRO A 84 9.64 -7.35 -7.55
C PRO A 84 10.01 -5.87 -7.74
N ILE A 85 9.13 -5.04 -8.31
CA ILE A 85 9.37 -3.60 -8.49
C ILE A 85 9.01 -2.85 -7.22
N SER A 86 7.79 -3.03 -6.71
CA SER A 86 7.30 -2.38 -5.49
C SER A 86 7.70 -3.10 -4.20
N HIS A 87 8.21 -4.34 -4.30
CA HIS A 87 8.46 -5.21 -3.15
C HIS A 87 7.22 -5.47 -2.29
N ILE A 88 6.05 -5.51 -2.91
CA ILE A 88 4.78 -5.84 -2.26
C ILE A 88 4.55 -7.34 -2.32
N ILE A 89 4.10 -7.91 -1.20
CA ILE A 89 3.50 -9.24 -1.13
C ILE A 89 2.06 -9.11 -0.67
N LYS A 90 1.16 -9.86 -1.31
CA LYS A 90 -0.26 -9.81 -0.94
C LYS A 90 -1.01 -11.10 -1.25
N ILE A 91 -2.09 -11.30 -0.51
CA ILE A 91 -3.24 -12.10 -0.92
C ILE A 91 -4.44 -11.16 -0.91
N GLU A 92 -5.14 -11.04 -2.02
CA GLU A 92 -6.18 -10.04 -2.22
C GLU A 92 -7.51 -10.70 -2.58
N LYS A 93 -8.62 -10.17 -2.05
CA LYS A 93 -9.97 -10.54 -2.48
C LYS A 93 -10.24 -9.92 -3.85
N LYS A 94 -10.80 -10.73 -4.78
CA LYS A 94 -11.01 -10.33 -6.18
C LYS A 94 -12.14 -9.32 -6.37
N ASP A 95 -13.15 -9.36 -5.51
CA ASP A 95 -14.37 -8.54 -5.64
C ASP A 95 -14.28 -7.30 -4.76
N LYS A 96 -13.42 -6.36 -5.12
CA LYS A 96 -13.32 -5.05 -4.46
C LYS A 96 -13.96 -3.96 -5.32
N GLU A 97 -14.82 -3.19 -4.71
CA GLU A 97 -15.26 -1.93 -5.28
C GLU A 97 -14.15 -0.88 -5.19
N HIS A 98 -13.87 -0.20 -6.29
CA HIS A 98 -12.88 0.88 -6.33
C HIS A 98 -13.57 2.22 -6.31
N ILE A 99 -13.24 3.05 -5.32
CA ILE A 99 -13.83 4.36 -5.09
C ILE A 99 -12.78 5.44 -5.35
N GLY A 100 -13.16 6.50 -6.06
CA GLY A 100 -12.28 7.61 -6.37
C GLY A 100 -11.16 7.26 -7.36
N ASN A 101 -10.23 8.19 -7.54
CA ASN A 101 -9.04 8.05 -8.38
C ASN A 101 -7.87 8.79 -7.76
N ILE A 102 -6.71 8.16 -7.69
CA ILE A 102 -5.44 8.78 -7.29
C ILE A 102 -4.51 8.80 -8.49
N ALA A 103 -3.94 9.96 -8.81
CA ALA A 103 -2.83 10.04 -9.75
C ALA A 103 -1.51 9.83 -9.01
N VAL A 104 -0.68 8.88 -9.46
CA VAL A 104 0.67 8.65 -8.93
C VAL A 104 1.67 9.08 -9.97
N CYS A 105 2.43 10.13 -9.67
CA CYS A 105 3.38 10.75 -10.58
C CYS A 105 4.82 10.49 -10.15
N THR A 106 5.74 10.20 -11.08
CA THR A 106 7.18 10.13 -10.81
C THR A 106 7.96 11.21 -11.55
N ALA A 107 8.99 11.76 -10.91
CA ALA A 107 9.92 12.65 -11.58
C ALA A 107 10.78 11.92 -12.60
N GLY A 108 11.32 10.76 -12.22
CA GLY A 108 12.15 9.94 -13.08
C GLY A 108 11.87 8.44 -12.93
N THR A 109 12.54 7.64 -13.78
CA THR A 109 12.40 6.17 -13.75
C THR A 109 12.95 5.53 -12.48
N ALA A 110 13.90 6.18 -11.81
CA ALA A 110 14.43 5.73 -10.52
C ALA A 110 13.39 5.78 -9.38
N ASP A 111 12.34 6.57 -9.55
CA ASP A 111 11.28 6.75 -8.55
C ASP A 111 10.15 5.69 -8.69
N ILE A 112 10.16 4.88 -9.76
CA ILE A 112 9.07 3.96 -10.11
C ILE A 112 8.81 2.95 -8.98
N ALA A 113 9.84 2.40 -8.34
CA ALA A 113 9.66 1.42 -7.29
C ALA A 113 8.85 1.96 -6.09
N VAL A 114 9.12 3.21 -5.70
CA VAL A 114 8.38 3.89 -4.62
C VAL A 114 6.98 4.27 -5.07
N ALA A 115 6.83 4.69 -6.32
CA ALA A 115 5.52 5.02 -6.91
C ALA A 115 4.62 3.78 -7.04
N GLU A 116 5.17 2.64 -7.46
CA GLU A 116 4.43 1.38 -7.51
C GLU A 116 4.03 0.88 -6.12
N GLU A 117 4.88 1.05 -5.09
CA GLU A 117 4.49 0.76 -3.72
C GLU A 117 3.26 1.60 -3.30
N ALA A 118 3.23 2.89 -3.62
CA ALA A 118 2.09 3.76 -3.35
C ALA A 118 0.86 3.38 -4.17
N ALA A 119 1.04 3.15 -5.48
CA ALA A 119 -0.03 2.80 -6.41
C ALA A 119 -0.74 1.50 -6.02
N GLN A 120 0.03 0.44 -5.83
CA GLN A 120 -0.52 -0.87 -5.45
C GLN A 120 -1.11 -0.87 -4.03
N THR A 121 -0.59 -0.04 -3.13
CA THR A 121 -1.21 0.16 -1.81
C THR A 121 -2.60 0.78 -1.95
N ALA A 122 -2.74 1.84 -2.76
CA ALA A 122 -4.03 2.47 -3.00
C ALA A 122 -5.03 1.52 -3.68
N GLU A 123 -4.59 0.76 -4.68
CA GLU A 123 -5.40 -0.26 -5.35
C GLU A 123 -5.85 -1.36 -4.38
N TYR A 124 -4.93 -1.86 -3.53
CA TYR A 124 -5.26 -2.85 -2.52
C TYR A 124 -6.34 -2.36 -1.55
N PHE A 125 -6.35 -1.08 -1.20
CA PHE A 125 -7.37 -0.48 -0.34
C PHE A 125 -8.61 0.03 -1.06
N GLY A 126 -8.77 -0.28 -2.35
CA GLY A 126 -10.00 -0.04 -3.10
C GLY A 126 -10.08 1.33 -3.76
N THR A 127 -8.96 1.88 -4.19
CA THR A 127 -8.92 3.14 -4.95
C THR A 127 -8.44 2.88 -6.39
N LYS A 128 -9.03 3.54 -7.38
CA LYS A 128 -8.49 3.55 -8.74
C LYS A 128 -7.19 4.34 -8.77
N VAL A 129 -6.23 3.89 -9.58
CA VAL A 129 -4.94 4.58 -9.71
C VAL A 129 -4.63 4.87 -11.18
N THR A 130 -4.30 6.13 -11.44
CA THR A 130 -3.74 6.60 -12.71
C THR A 130 -2.24 6.80 -12.54
N ARG A 131 -1.43 6.01 -13.26
CA ARG A 131 0.04 6.09 -13.22
C ARG A 131 0.54 7.08 -14.27
N VAL A 132 1.29 8.09 -13.84
CA VAL A 132 1.87 9.14 -14.69
C VAL A 132 3.38 9.22 -14.41
N TYR A 133 4.15 8.39 -15.08
CA TYR A 133 5.56 8.21 -14.77
C TYR A 133 6.49 9.00 -15.70
N ASP A 134 7.69 9.33 -15.18
CA ASP A 134 8.74 10.06 -15.87
C ASP A 134 8.32 11.46 -16.36
N VAL A 135 7.64 12.22 -15.48
CA VAL A 135 7.16 13.59 -15.75
C VAL A 135 7.94 14.64 -14.95
N GLY A 136 9.24 14.42 -14.75
CA GLY A 136 10.11 15.35 -14.03
C GLY A 136 10.16 16.74 -14.64
N VAL A 137 10.39 17.73 -13.78
CA VAL A 137 10.32 19.17 -14.13
C VAL A 137 11.40 19.63 -15.12
N SER A 138 12.51 18.91 -15.24
CA SER A 138 13.52 19.19 -16.27
C SER A 138 12.99 19.01 -17.70
N GLY A 139 11.89 18.25 -17.85
CA GLY A 139 11.15 18.10 -19.11
C GLY A 139 9.68 18.44 -18.89
N ILE A 140 9.38 19.67 -18.47
CA ILE A 140 8.06 20.12 -18.05
C ILE A 140 6.94 19.82 -19.05
N HIS A 141 7.24 19.77 -20.34
CA HIS A 141 6.29 19.42 -21.39
C HIS A 141 5.71 18.01 -21.22
N ARG A 142 6.43 17.08 -20.61
CA ARG A 142 5.94 15.72 -20.31
C ARG A 142 4.84 15.78 -19.23
N LEU A 143 5.05 16.59 -18.20
CA LEU A 143 4.05 16.82 -17.16
C LEU A 143 2.80 17.51 -17.74
N LEU A 144 3.00 18.58 -18.51
CA LEU A 144 1.88 19.31 -19.12
C LEU A 144 1.08 18.47 -20.13
N GLY A 145 1.75 17.54 -20.83
CA GLY A 145 1.08 16.58 -21.73
C GLY A 145 0.19 15.56 -21.03
N ASN A 146 0.34 15.40 -19.71
CA ASN A 146 -0.47 14.48 -18.86
C ASN A 146 -1.38 15.23 -17.87
N LEU A 147 -1.50 16.56 -18.01
CA LEU A 147 -2.16 17.40 -17.01
C LEU A 147 -3.63 17.04 -16.81
N GLU A 148 -4.38 16.75 -17.86
CA GLU A 148 -5.78 16.34 -17.78
C GLU A 148 -5.97 15.07 -16.92
N ALA A 149 -5.11 14.07 -17.10
CA ALA A 149 -5.14 12.84 -16.32
C ALA A 149 -4.85 13.09 -14.83
N ILE A 150 -3.93 14.01 -14.54
CA ILE A 150 -3.57 14.39 -13.17
C ILE A 150 -4.69 15.19 -12.51
N GLN A 151 -5.26 16.18 -13.20
CA GLN A 151 -6.35 17.03 -12.69
C GLN A 151 -7.67 16.27 -12.50
N SER A 152 -7.88 15.16 -13.21
CA SER A 152 -9.08 14.32 -13.02
C SER A 152 -9.04 13.49 -11.72
N ALA A 153 -7.92 13.46 -11.01
CA ALA A 153 -7.76 12.71 -9.78
C ALA A 153 -8.33 13.45 -8.56
N ASN A 154 -8.79 12.69 -7.56
CA ASN A 154 -9.22 13.22 -6.27
C ASN A 154 -8.04 13.54 -5.34
N CYS A 155 -6.90 12.95 -5.62
CA CYS A 155 -5.65 13.15 -4.88
C CYS A 155 -4.46 12.84 -5.79
N VAL A 156 -3.33 13.51 -5.58
CA VAL A 156 -2.09 13.25 -6.31
C VAL A 156 -0.98 12.86 -5.35
N VAL A 157 -0.31 11.75 -5.68
CA VAL A 157 0.93 11.32 -5.02
C VAL A 157 2.08 11.63 -5.97
N ALA A 158 2.95 12.55 -5.59
CA ALA A 158 4.13 12.91 -6.37
C ALA A 158 5.40 12.33 -5.73
N VAL A 159 6.10 11.47 -6.47
CA VAL A 159 7.34 10.80 -6.04
C VAL A 159 8.51 11.40 -6.79
N ALA A 160 9.43 12.00 -6.04
CA ALA A 160 10.60 12.66 -6.61
C ALA A 160 11.78 12.58 -5.65
N GLY A 161 12.94 12.22 -6.19
CA GLY A 161 14.22 12.33 -5.50
C GLY A 161 14.86 13.73 -5.64
N MET A 162 16.17 13.81 -5.45
CA MET A 162 16.97 15.02 -5.62
C MET A 162 16.42 16.21 -4.80
N GLU A 163 16.07 17.33 -5.45
CA GLU A 163 15.50 18.54 -4.84
C GLU A 163 13.99 18.46 -4.58
N GLY A 164 13.32 17.42 -5.07
CA GLY A 164 11.89 17.24 -4.85
C GLY A 164 11.00 18.32 -5.50
N ALA A 165 11.39 18.86 -6.65
CA ALA A 165 10.66 19.96 -7.28
C ALA A 165 9.30 19.58 -7.88
N LEU A 166 9.12 18.32 -8.29
CA LEU A 166 7.88 17.86 -8.91
C LEU A 166 6.63 18.10 -8.05
N PRO A 167 6.60 17.79 -6.72
CA PRO A 167 5.45 18.08 -5.88
C PRO A 167 5.03 19.54 -5.85
N SER A 168 6.00 20.46 -5.83
CA SER A 168 5.71 21.91 -5.83
C SER A 168 5.07 22.37 -7.13
N VAL A 169 5.53 21.85 -8.28
CA VAL A 169 4.97 22.19 -9.58
C VAL A 169 3.58 21.57 -9.76
N VAL A 170 3.41 20.30 -9.41
CA VAL A 170 2.11 19.63 -9.46
C VAL A 170 1.10 20.34 -8.57
N GLY A 171 1.47 20.69 -7.33
CA GLY A 171 0.59 21.39 -6.39
C GLY A 171 0.13 22.77 -6.90
N GLY A 172 0.88 23.40 -7.81
CA GLY A 172 0.46 24.63 -8.50
C GLY A 172 -0.45 24.41 -9.72
N LEU A 173 -0.66 23.16 -10.13
CA LEU A 173 -1.41 22.80 -11.35
C LEU A 173 -2.72 22.04 -11.07
N VAL A 174 -2.96 21.65 -9.82
CA VAL A 174 -4.13 20.85 -9.41
C VAL A 174 -4.91 21.56 -8.30
N ASP A 175 -6.19 21.23 -8.18
CA ASP A 175 -7.11 21.80 -7.18
C ASP A 175 -7.44 20.81 -6.04
N CYS A 176 -6.82 19.63 -6.02
CA CYS A 176 -7.06 18.57 -5.04
C CYS A 176 -5.92 18.43 -4.01
#